data_1aa1dbff47f21f13650b04ec5d9123ac
#
_entry.id   1aa1dbff47f21f13650b04ec5d9123ac
#
_cell.length_a   1.000
_cell.length_b   1.000
_cell.length_c   1.000
_cell.angle_alpha   90.00
_cell.angle_beta   90.00
_cell.angle_gamma   90.00
#
_symmetry.space_group_name_H-M   'P 1'
#
loop_
_entity.id
_entity.type
_entity.pdbx_description
1 polymer ?
#
loop_
_entity_poly.entity_id
_entity_poly.type
_entity_poly.pdbx_seq_one_letter_code
_entity_poly.pdbx_strand_id
1 'polypeptide(L)'
;AYIARCDKDNEVINCGGKWDGDKLKTRVRSLGDFSIMVDDVPPTITPIDFSTNMKGYNKMSFKIKDDLDTAGKARGLRYEGRIDGKWVLFEYDGKKDLLTHRFNKNLSSGKHQLRLVVTDDRNNSRILERSFVR
;
A
#
# COMPACT_ATOMS: atom_id res chain seq x y z
N ALA A 1 -14.86 -6.31 7.27
CA ALA A 1 -16.02 -5.77 6.55
C ALA A 1 -15.87 -4.26 6.34
N TYR A 2 -16.44 -3.75 5.31
CA TYR A 2 -16.49 -2.33 4.98
C TYR A 2 -17.83 -1.96 4.35
N ILE A 3 -18.15 -0.66 4.37
CA ILE A 3 -19.31 -0.14 3.65
C ILE A 3 -18.87 0.22 2.23
N ALA A 4 -19.45 -0.44 1.26
CA ALA A 4 -19.22 -0.22 -0.16
C ALA A 4 -20.26 0.72 -0.74
N ARG A 5 -19.82 1.61 -1.63
CA ARG A 5 -20.70 2.37 -2.52
C ARG A 5 -20.51 1.85 -3.94
N CYS A 6 -21.63 1.54 -4.61
CA CYS A 6 -21.62 1.24 -6.03
C CYS A 6 -21.93 2.53 -6.80
N ASP A 7 -21.10 2.87 -7.76
CA ASP A 7 -21.33 4.01 -8.65
C ASP A 7 -22.11 3.61 -9.91
N LYS A 8 -22.32 4.59 -10.81
CA LYS A 8 -23.10 4.40 -12.03
C LYS A 8 -22.47 3.42 -13.03
N ASP A 9 -21.16 3.18 -12.91
CA ASP A 9 -20.40 2.28 -13.78
C ASP A 9 -20.20 0.89 -13.14
N ASN A 10 -20.95 0.59 -12.06
CA ASN A 10 -20.82 -0.61 -11.23
C ASN A 10 -19.44 -0.77 -10.56
N GLU A 11 -18.67 0.30 -10.45
CA GLU A 11 -17.44 0.28 -9.67
C GLU A 11 -17.76 0.25 -8.17
N VAL A 12 -17.04 -0.61 -7.46
CA VAL A 12 -17.16 -0.75 -6.00
C VAL A 12 -16.10 0.10 -5.32
N ILE A 13 -16.55 1.05 -4.51
CA ILE A 13 -15.70 1.97 -3.77
C ILE A 13 -15.77 1.65 -2.28
N ASN A 14 -14.63 1.42 -1.64
CA ASN A 14 -14.52 1.22 -0.21
C ASN A 14 -14.67 2.56 0.52
N CYS A 15 -15.74 2.72 1.28
CA CYS A 15 -16.03 3.89 2.10
C CYS A 15 -15.59 3.74 3.57
N GLY A 16 -14.84 2.69 3.88
CA GLY A 16 -14.42 2.39 5.23
C GLY A 16 -15.52 1.76 6.07
N GLY A 17 -15.37 1.80 7.36
CA GLY A 17 -16.34 1.31 8.32
C GLY A 17 -15.68 0.96 9.65
N LYS A 18 -16.36 1.32 10.72
CA LYS A 18 -15.96 0.97 12.08
C LYS A 18 -17.15 0.32 12.79
N TRP A 19 -16.89 -0.81 13.40
CA TRP A 19 -17.89 -1.49 14.21
C TRP A 19 -18.19 -0.71 15.50
N ASP A 20 -19.47 -0.55 15.80
CA ASP A 20 -20.00 0.00 17.03
C ASP A 20 -21.09 -0.95 17.51
N GLY A 21 -20.72 -1.88 18.40
CA GLY A 21 -21.57 -3.01 18.75
C GLY A 21 -21.85 -3.90 17.54
N ASP A 22 -23.11 -4.03 17.18
CA ASP A 22 -23.60 -4.81 16.03
C ASP A 22 -23.78 -4.00 14.74
N LYS A 23 -23.39 -2.71 14.76
CA LYS A 23 -23.56 -1.78 13.65
C LYS A 23 -22.21 -1.39 13.02
N LEU A 24 -22.12 -1.49 11.70
CA LEU A 24 -21.00 -0.95 10.95
C LEU A 24 -21.33 0.48 10.51
N LYS A 25 -20.50 1.44 10.90
CA LYS A 25 -20.72 2.88 10.67
C LYS A 25 -19.59 3.49 9.85
N THR A 26 -19.95 4.40 8.95
CA THR A 26 -19.01 5.27 8.24
C THR A 26 -19.62 6.65 7.98
N ARG A 27 -18.83 7.55 7.43
CA ARG A 27 -19.29 8.85 6.92
C ARG A 27 -18.92 8.98 5.46
N VAL A 28 -19.87 9.40 4.64
CA VAL A 28 -19.72 9.59 3.20
C VAL A 28 -20.08 11.03 2.82
N ARG A 29 -19.52 11.49 1.70
CA ARG A 29 -19.79 12.84 1.18
C ARG A 29 -20.77 12.86 0.02
N SER A 30 -21.14 11.72 -0.50
CA SER A 30 -22.08 11.60 -1.61
C SER A 30 -23.08 10.50 -1.35
N LEU A 31 -24.28 10.66 -1.87
CA LEU A 31 -25.33 9.65 -1.87
C LEU A 31 -25.06 8.59 -2.92
N GLY A 32 -25.67 7.45 -2.80
CA GLY A 32 -25.56 6.33 -3.72
C GLY A 32 -26.11 5.05 -3.13
N ASP A 33 -25.85 3.94 -3.81
CA ASP A 33 -26.21 2.61 -3.34
C ASP A 33 -25.09 2.06 -2.44
N PHE A 34 -25.42 1.65 -1.23
CA PHE A 34 -24.49 1.16 -0.24
C PHE A 34 -24.78 -0.29 0.14
N SER A 35 -23.73 -1.07 0.36
CA SER A 35 -23.81 -2.42 0.90
C SER A 35 -22.65 -2.70 1.85
N ILE A 36 -22.76 -3.78 2.62
CA ILE A 36 -21.66 -4.27 3.45
C ILE A 36 -20.93 -5.36 2.67
N MET A 37 -19.63 -5.21 2.53
CA MET A 37 -18.77 -6.17 1.85
C MET A 37 -17.56 -6.54 2.71
N VAL A 38 -16.88 -7.60 2.35
CA VAL A 38 -15.64 -8.07 2.97
C VAL A 38 -14.54 -7.97 1.94
N ASP A 39 -13.43 -7.36 2.33
CA ASP A 39 -12.19 -7.35 1.55
C ASP A 39 -11.17 -8.24 2.25
N ASP A 40 -10.73 -9.27 1.57
CA ASP A 40 -9.72 -10.22 2.01
C ASP A 40 -8.53 -10.30 1.01
N VAL A 41 -8.47 -9.37 0.07
CA VAL A 41 -7.44 -9.32 -0.97
C VAL A 41 -6.34 -8.35 -0.56
N PRO A 42 -5.10 -8.80 -0.38
CA PRO A 42 -3.98 -7.89 -0.08
C PRO A 42 -3.66 -6.99 -1.27
N PRO A 43 -3.07 -5.81 -1.02
CA PRO A 43 -2.58 -4.95 -2.08
C PRO A 43 -1.46 -5.62 -2.88
N THR A 44 -1.11 -5.07 -4.03
CA THR A 44 -0.02 -5.54 -4.88
C THR A 44 1.21 -4.66 -4.72
N ILE A 45 2.40 -5.27 -4.82
CA ILE A 45 3.69 -4.59 -4.87
C ILE A 45 4.41 -5.06 -6.13
N THR A 46 4.70 -4.15 -7.04
CA THR A 46 5.38 -4.43 -8.31
C THR A 46 6.70 -3.67 -8.37
N PRO A 47 7.85 -4.35 -8.45
CA PRO A 47 9.13 -3.68 -8.64
C PRO A 47 9.16 -2.88 -9.95
N ILE A 48 9.63 -1.64 -9.89
CA ILE A 48 9.82 -0.76 -11.05
C ILE A 48 11.32 -0.47 -11.25
N ASP A 49 11.92 0.30 -10.37
CA ASP A 49 13.38 0.54 -10.36
C ASP A 49 14.00 -0.35 -9.27
N PHE A 50 14.04 -1.63 -9.52
CA PHE A 50 14.65 -2.60 -8.64
C PHE A 50 15.28 -3.76 -9.41
N SER A 51 16.47 -4.15 -8.99
CA SER A 51 17.20 -5.31 -9.50
C SER A 51 17.98 -5.96 -8.36
N THR A 52 18.40 -7.19 -8.53
CA THR A 52 19.31 -7.85 -7.58
C THR A 52 20.67 -7.19 -7.50
N ASN A 53 21.08 -6.48 -8.55
CA ASN A 53 22.27 -5.65 -8.56
C ASN A 53 21.86 -4.17 -8.66
N MET A 54 21.97 -3.46 -7.55
CA MET A 54 21.63 -2.04 -7.43
C MET A 54 22.85 -1.13 -7.43
N LYS A 55 24.01 -1.63 -7.84
CA LYS A 55 25.21 -0.80 -8.03
C LYS A 55 24.94 0.28 -9.07
N GLY A 56 25.28 1.52 -8.74
CA GLY A 56 25.04 2.66 -9.62
C GLY A 56 23.63 3.22 -9.62
N TYR A 57 22.67 2.55 -9.00
CA TYR A 57 21.32 3.12 -8.77
C TYR A 57 21.33 4.08 -7.58
N ASN A 58 20.64 5.20 -7.70
CA ASN A 58 20.48 6.16 -6.60
C ASN A 58 19.16 6.00 -5.84
N LYS A 59 18.26 5.17 -6.36
CA LYS A 59 16.93 4.90 -5.77
C LYS A 59 16.45 3.50 -6.12
N MET A 60 15.48 3.03 -5.36
CA MET A 60 14.61 1.90 -5.71
C MET A 60 13.16 2.33 -5.69
N SER A 61 12.33 1.80 -6.57
CA SER A 61 10.92 2.13 -6.68
C SER A 61 10.04 0.91 -6.86
N PHE A 62 8.86 0.98 -6.26
CA PHE A 62 7.84 -0.07 -6.33
C PHE A 62 6.49 0.56 -6.58
N LYS A 63 5.71 -0.01 -7.50
CA LYS A 63 4.31 0.35 -7.65
C LYS A 63 3.50 -0.42 -6.62
N ILE A 64 2.69 0.30 -5.85
CA ILE A 64 1.76 -0.31 -4.91
C ILE A 64 0.34 0.05 -5.30
N LYS A 65 -0.56 -0.91 -5.27
CA LYS A 65 -1.95 -0.70 -5.63
C LYS A 65 -2.88 -1.62 -4.84
N ASP A 66 -3.99 -1.04 -4.39
CA ASP A 66 -5.12 -1.78 -3.88
C ASP A 66 -6.03 -2.21 -5.05
N ASP A 67 -6.77 -3.29 -4.89
CA ASP A 67 -7.80 -3.72 -5.84
C ASP A 67 -9.08 -2.89 -5.74
N LEU A 68 -9.24 -2.14 -4.62
CA LEU A 68 -10.39 -1.29 -4.35
C LEU A 68 -10.01 0.19 -4.26
N ASP A 69 -10.76 1.03 -4.92
CA ASP A 69 -10.71 2.47 -4.68
C ASP A 69 -11.33 2.82 -3.32
N THR A 70 -10.80 3.84 -2.68
CA THR A 70 -11.23 4.29 -1.36
C THR A 70 -11.86 5.67 -1.40
N ALA A 71 -12.85 5.88 -0.55
CA ALA A 71 -13.50 7.17 -0.35
C ALA A 71 -13.97 7.33 1.11
N GLY A 72 -14.44 8.53 1.45
CA GLY A 72 -15.00 8.82 2.76
C GLY A 72 -13.99 8.65 3.89
N LYS A 73 -14.24 7.72 4.80
CA LYS A 73 -13.39 7.40 5.96
C LYS A 73 -12.45 6.20 5.74
N ALA A 74 -12.46 5.60 4.56
CA ALA A 74 -11.49 4.57 4.23
C ALA A 74 -10.08 5.16 4.22
N ARG A 75 -9.14 4.37 4.71
CA ARG A 75 -7.72 4.74 4.69
C ARG A 75 -7.11 4.35 3.35
N GLY A 76 -6.15 5.15 2.91
CA GLY A 76 -5.25 4.73 1.83
C GLY A 76 -4.31 3.62 2.27
N LEU A 77 -3.45 3.20 1.35
CA LEU A 77 -2.41 2.21 1.64
C LEU A 77 -1.44 2.74 2.70
N ARG A 78 -1.07 1.86 3.63
CA ARG A 78 0.01 2.09 4.60
C ARG A 78 1.20 1.24 4.19
N TYR A 79 2.39 1.71 4.46
CA TYR A 79 3.61 1.02 4.05
C TYR A 79 4.71 1.18 5.08
N GLU A 80 5.59 0.19 5.16
CA GLU A 80 6.81 0.20 5.96
C GLU A 80 7.91 -0.54 5.23
N GLY A 81 9.06 0.11 5.06
CA GLY A 81 10.25 -0.48 4.45
C GLY A 81 11.38 -0.61 5.45
N ARG A 82 12.11 -1.73 5.39
CA ARG A 82 13.32 -1.99 6.17
C ARG A 82 14.42 -2.54 5.27
N ILE A 83 15.63 -2.06 5.50
CA ILE A 83 16.84 -2.63 4.90
C ILE A 83 17.70 -3.16 6.05
N ASP A 84 18.05 -4.44 5.97
CA ASP A 84 18.80 -5.15 7.01
C ASP A 84 18.17 -5.02 8.41
N GLY A 85 16.83 -5.06 8.47
CA GLY A 85 16.05 -4.92 9.69
C GLY A 85 15.88 -3.50 10.22
N LYS A 86 16.52 -2.50 9.59
CA LYS A 86 16.41 -1.09 9.98
C LYS A 86 15.40 -0.35 9.13
N TRP A 87 14.53 0.43 9.77
CA TRP A 87 13.56 1.27 9.08
C TRP A 87 14.27 2.25 8.14
N VAL A 88 13.74 2.38 6.93
CA VAL A 88 14.18 3.35 5.92
C VAL A 88 12.99 4.13 5.39
N LEU A 89 13.24 5.37 4.97
CA LEU A 89 12.20 6.24 4.44
C LEU A 89 11.84 5.80 3.01
N PHE A 90 10.56 5.54 2.79
CA PHE A 90 9.94 5.49 1.47
C PHE A 90 9.01 6.68 1.30
N GLU A 91 9.07 7.33 0.15
CA GLU A 91 8.16 8.40 -0.23
C GLU A 91 7.10 7.87 -1.19
N TYR A 92 5.84 8.22 -0.95
CA TYR A 92 4.72 7.77 -1.76
C TYR A 92 4.16 8.89 -2.63
N ASP A 93 4.13 8.65 -3.95
CA ASP A 93 3.45 9.47 -4.92
C ASP A 93 2.10 8.83 -5.29
N GLY A 94 1.01 9.35 -4.73
CA GLY A 94 -0.33 8.80 -4.93
C GLY A 94 -0.87 8.95 -6.35
N LYS A 95 -0.36 9.88 -7.15
CA LYS A 95 -0.75 10.02 -8.56
C LYS A 95 -0.15 8.94 -9.45
N LYS A 96 1.01 8.44 -9.08
CA LYS A 96 1.75 7.40 -9.82
C LYS A 96 1.65 6.03 -9.15
N ASP A 97 1.03 5.93 -7.98
CA ASP A 97 1.01 4.72 -7.13
C ASP A 97 2.43 4.21 -6.81
N LEU A 98 3.39 5.13 -6.65
CA LEU A 98 4.81 4.81 -6.60
C LEU A 98 5.40 5.07 -5.23
N LEU A 99 6.02 4.03 -4.64
CA LEU A 99 6.91 4.14 -3.48
C LEU A 99 8.35 4.24 -3.94
N THR A 100 9.09 5.21 -3.42
CA THR A 100 10.50 5.41 -3.76
C THR A 100 11.33 5.55 -2.49
N HIS A 101 12.42 4.78 -2.42
CA HIS A 101 13.50 4.96 -1.44
C HIS A 101 14.74 5.45 -2.16
N ARG A 102 15.29 6.57 -1.70
CA ARG A 102 16.56 7.11 -2.20
C ARG A 102 17.70 6.63 -1.31
N PHE A 103 18.70 6.03 -1.93
CA PHE A 103 19.88 5.59 -1.21
C PHE A 103 20.68 6.79 -0.68
N ASN A 104 21.20 6.63 0.53
CA ASN A 104 22.11 7.60 1.13
C ASN A 104 23.51 7.00 1.29
N LYS A 105 24.46 7.82 1.73
CA LYS A 105 25.85 7.41 1.92
C LYS A 105 26.05 6.41 3.07
N ASN A 106 25.05 6.21 3.91
CA ASN A 106 25.15 5.35 5.10
C ASN A 106 24.96 3.86 4.77
N LEU A 107 24.43 3.54 3.59
CA LEU A 107 24.30 2.15 3.18
C LEU A 107 25.65 1.67 2.63
N SER A 108 26.24 0.67 3.29
CA SER A 108 27.51 0.08 2.89
C SER A 108 27.43 -0.64 1.55
N SER A 109 28.55 -0.87 0.91
CA SER A 109 28.64 -1.78 -0.24
C SER A 109 28.43 -3.23 0.21
N GLY A 110 27.94 -4.09 -0.67
CA GLY A 110 27.74 -5.51 -0.43
C GLY A 110 26.27 -5.92 -0.46
N LYS A 111 25.98 -7.05 0.14
CA LYS A 111 24.64 -7.65 0.16
C LYS A 111 23.75 -7.00 1.21
N HIS A 112 22.49 -6.76 0.83
CA HIS A 112 21.47 -6.22 1.70
C HIS A 112 20.16 -6.97 1.52
N GLN A 113 19.29 -6.89 2.54
CA GLN A 113 17.97 -7.48 2.54
C GLN A 113 16.91 -6.39 2.67
N LEU A 114 16.03 -6.28 1.67
CA LEU A 114 14.87 -5.41 1.71
C LEU A 114 13.68 -6.20 2.23
N ARG A 115 12.90 -5.58 3.13
CA ARG A 115 11.56 -6.00 3.51
C ARG A 115 10.60 -4.82 3.38
N LEU A 116 9.62 -4.96 2.50
CA LEU A 116 8.57 -3.95 2.26
C LEU A 116 7.23 -4.56 2.59
N VAL A 117 6.48 -3.91 3.48
CA VAL A 117 5.12 -4.31 3.87
C VAL A 117 4.15 -3.23 3.44
N VAL A 118 3.11 -3.60 2.71
CA VAL A 118 2.04 -2.70 2.30
C VAL A 118 0.72 -3.26 2.83
N THR A 119 -0.06 -2.43 3.48
CA THR A 119 -1.31 -2.81 4.16
C THR A 119 -2.44 -1.92 3.68
N ASP A 120 -3.57 -2.51 3.34
CA ASP A 120 -4.78 -1.80 2.93
C ASP A 120 -5.62 -1.31 4.12
N ASP A 121 -6.76 -0.68 3.83
CA ASP A 121 -7.70 -0.18 4.84
C ASP A 121 -8.32 -1.28 5.71
N ARG A 122 -8.40 -2.52 5.21
CA ARG A 122 -8.97 -3.66 5.93
C ARG A 122 -7.93 -4.57 6.59
N ASN A 123 -6.70 -4.10 6.71
CA ASN A 123 -5.56 -4.78 7.32
C ASN A 123 -5.06 -6.01 6.55
N ASN A 124 -5.37 -6.11 5.27
CA ASN A 124 -4.72 -7.10 4.41
C ASN A 124 -3.31 -6.59 4.05
N SER A 125 -2.31 -7.40 4.27
CA SER A 125 -0.92 -7.03 4.05
C SER A 125 -0.27 -7.86 2.97
N ARG A 126 0.55 -7.21 2.15
CA ARG A 126 1.50 -7.82 1.23
C ARG A 126 2.91 -7.57 1.74
N ILE A 127 3.72 -8.62 1.79
CA ILE A 127 5.12 -8.55 2.18
C ILE A 127 5.97 -8.90 0.96
N LEU A 128 6.94 -8.04 0.65
CA LEU A 128 7.95 -8.29 -0.37
C LEU A 128 9.31 -8.32 0.33
N GLU A 129 10.02 -9.45 0.18
CA GLU A 129 11.37 -9.62 0.68
C GLU A 129 12.31 -9.90 -0.50
N ARG A 130 13.35 -9.11 -0.64
CA ARG A 130 14.34 -9.23 -1.72
C ARG A 130 15.74 -8.94 -1.22
N SER A 131 16.67 -9.73 -1.71
CA SER A 131 18.10 -9.45 -1.56
C SER A 131 18.61 -8.58 -2.72
N PHE A 132 19.50 -7.68 -2.44
CA PHE A 132 20.15 -6.85 -3.45
C PHE A 132 21.61 -6.55 -3.07
N VAL A 133 22.37 -6.11 -4.05
CA VAL A 133 23.80 -5.77 -3.89
C VAL A 133 24.01 -4.30 -4.26
N ARG A 134 24.78 -3.62 -3.43
CA ARG A 134 25.24 -2.25 -3.66
C ARG A 134 26.74 -2.22 -3.89
#